data_1f07a5763dd4d04f30ea335697d15c5d
#
_entry.id   1f07a5763dd4d04f30ea335697d15c5d
#
_cell.length_a   1.000
_cell.length_b   1.000
_cell.length_c   1.000
_cell.angle_alpha   90.00
_cell.angle_beta   90.00
_cell.angle_gamma   90.00
#
_symmetry.space_group_name_H-M   'P 1'
#
loop_
_entity.id
_entity.type
_entity.pdbx_description
1 polymer ?
#
loop_
_entity_poly.entity_id
_entity_poly.type
_entity_poly.pdbx_seq_one_letter_code
_entity_poly.pdbx_strand_id
1 'polypeptide(L)'
;TKNSLPADGVDKVGPVYIGEVLLVSNESDSGTSRAFTGTLSEDFLPTSFTHSDSLEMEAFMVNPEIPLPYDALPENIAVPGDSFELSSIGDTREFWVLNFATNKYYQLTATLQYSGQHSEVWVENTELITESKATEMGNEFDNAIYPLVAEYFYTPSDVDGNGRVQILCFDIQDNFATTGAYVGGYFSSGDLFNISGSNKAEIFYIDTYPTMYYPKDKPVDVSRAYSTLAHEFQHMVNFNRNYLVEGGDPMPSWINEGLSMAAEHLYSGVLTRRISYYNSSTNIQNG
;
A
#
# COMPACT_ATOMS: atom_id res chain seq x y z
N THR A 1 5.72 -2.95 29.71
CA THR A 1 6.30 -4.01 30.57
C THR A 1 6.51 -5.23 29.70
N LYS A 2 7.78 -5.63 29.49
CA LYS A 2 8.09 -6.91 28.82
C LYS A 2 7.80 -8.03 29.80
N ASN A 3 6.79 -8.86 29.53
CA ASN A 3 6.59 -10.12 30.21
C ASN A 3 7.07 -11.25 29.28
N SER A 4 8.09 -11.99 29.68
CA SER A 4 8.45 -13.23 29.00
C SER A 4 7.49 -14.34 29.45
N LEU A 5 6.86 -15.04 28.50
CA LEU A 5 6.02 -16.19 28.81
C LEU A 5 6.91 -17.33 29.35
N PRO A 6 6.48 -18.03 30.43
CA PRO A 6 7.20 -19.20 30.92
C PRO A 6 7.19 -20.34 29.89
N ALA A 7 8.21 -21.18 29.91
CA ALA A 7 8.45 -22.22 28.89
C ALA A 7 7.31 -23.26 28.75
N ASP A 8 6.40 -23.35 29.71
CA ASP A 8 5.43 -24.44 29.90
C ASP A 8 4.06 -24.02 30.45
N GLY A 9 3.66 -22.76 30.35
CA GLY A 9 2.41 -22.26 30.91
C GLY A 9 1.59 -21.36 30.00
N VAL A 10 0.29 -21.31 30.27
CA VAL A 10 -0.59 -20.27 29.73
C VAL A 10 -0.47 -19.06 30.63
N ASP A 11 0.08 -17.97 30.12
CA ASP A 11 0.07 -16.68 30.84
C ASP A 11 -1.20 -15.90 30.46
N LYS A 12 -1.81 -15.26 31.43
CA LYS A 12 -2.94 -14.37 31.20
C LYS A 12 -2.39 -12.95 31.08
N VAL A 13 -2.44 -12.42 29.88
CA VAL A 13 -2.27 -10.99 29.68
C VAL A 13 -3.53 -10.31 30.21
N GLY A 14 -3.38 -9.33 31.09
CA GLY A 14 -4.51 -8.59 31.67
C GLY A 14 -5.35 -7.90 30.59
N PRO A 15 -6.49 -7.29 30.96
CA PRO A 15 -7.36 -6.66 29.99
C PRO A 15 -6.59 -5.59 29.19
N VAL A 16 -6.75 -5.62 27.87
CA VAL A 16 -6.27 -4.58 26.97
C VAL A 16 -7.39 -3.57 26.83
N TYR A 17 -7.13 -2.30 27.14
CA TYR A 17 -8.12 -1.24 27.09
C TYR A 17 -8.20 -0.59 25.71
N ILE A 18 -9.30 0.10 25.43
CA ILE A 18 -9.47 0.86 24.17
C ILE A 18 -8.29 1.83 24.00
N GLY A 19 -7.59 1.75 22.87
CA GLY A 19 -6.38 2.53 22.59
C GLY A 19 -5.06 1.87 22.98
N GLU A 20 -5.09 0.66 23.53
CA GLU A 20 -3.89 -0.14 23.79
C GLU A 20 -3.72 -1.21 22.69
N VAL A 21 -2.48 -1.42 22.26
CA VAL A 21 -2.12 -2.45 21.29
C VAL A 21 -1.40 -3.58 22.02
N LEU A 22 -1.89 -4.81 21.86
CA LEU A 22 -1.19 -6.01 22.29
C LEU A 22 -0.36 -6.54 21.11
N LEU A 23 0.96 -6.43 21.20
CA LEU A 23 1.89 -7.06 20.26
C LEU A 23 2.37 -8.39 20.86
N VAL A 24 2.08 -9.49 20.17
CA VAL A 24 2.60 -10.81 20.51
C VAL A 24 3.61 -11.22 19.47
N SER A 25 4.87 -11.44 19.88
CA SER A 25 5.92 -11.94 19.02
C SER A 25 6.48 -13.26 19.54
N ASN A 26 6.83 -14.17 18.63
CA ASN A 26 7.59 -15.37 18.95
C ASN A 26 9.08 -15.12 18.65
N GLU A 27 9.86 -14.85 19.69
CA GLU A 27 11.29 -14.59 19.59
C GLU A 27 12.14 -15.86 19.87
N SER A 28 11.59 -17.07 19.66
CA SER A 28 12.33 -18.30 19.93
C SER A 28 13.21 -18.72 18.77
N ASP A 29 14.50 -18.90 19.01
CA ASP A 29 15.51 -19.40 18.06
C ASP A 29 15.28 -20.86 17.62
N SER A 30 14.29 -21.55 18.18
CA SER A 30 14.12 -22.99 18.01
C SER A 30 13.12 -23.39 16.92
N GLY A 31 12.52 -22.44 16.21
CA GLY A 31 11.56 -22.73 15.13
C GLY A 31 10.28 -23.49 15.58
N THR A 32 10.00 -23.58 16.86
CA THR A 32 8.79 -24.20 17.41
C THR A 32 7.67 -23.19 17.38
N SER A 33 6.64 -23.44 16.56
CA SER A 33 5.38 -22.69 16.61
C SER A 33 4.62 -22.99 17.90
N ARG A 34 4.10 -21.96 18.56
CA ARG A 34 3.15 -22.11 19.67
C ARG A 34 1.79 -21.60 19.21
N ALA A 35 0.76 -22.38 19.51
CA ALA A 35 -0.61 -21.92 19.29
C ALA A 35 -1.03 -20.96 20.42
N PHE A 36 -1.58 -19.82 20.06
CA PHE A 36 -2.23 -18.91 20.97
C PHE A 36 -3.74 -19.08 20.84
N THR A 37 -4.42 -19.34 21.93
CA THR A 37 -5.89 -19.31 21.98
C THR A 37 -6.32 -18.16 22.88
N GLY A 38 -7.15 -17.27 22.34
CA GLY A 38 -7.74 -16.17 23.10
C GLY A 38 -9.26 -16.23 22.99
N THR A 39 -9.96 -15.93 24.08
CA THR A 39 -11.40 -15.66 24.05
C THR A 39 -11.59 -14.17 24.19
N LEU A 40 -12.08 -13.50 23.14
CA LEU A 40 -12.60 -12.15 23.26
C LEU A 40 -13.95 -12.25 23.98
N SER A 41 -14.15 -11.48 25.06
CA SER A 41 -15.48 -11.43 25.69
C SER A 41 -16.47 -10.79 24.71
N GLU A 42 -17.69 -11.34 24.64
CA GLU A 42 -18.74 -10.90 23.70
C GLU A 42 -19.17 -9.43 23.89
N ASP A 43 -18.75 -8.77 24.95
CA ASP A 43 -19.08 -7.38 25.27
C ASP A 43 -18.42 -6.33 24.35
N PHE A 44 -17.50 -6.73 23.47
CA PHE A 44 -16.76 -5.86 22.57
C PHE A 44 -17.08 -6.06 21.09
N LEU A 45 -17.96 -6.95 20.73
CA LEU A 45 -18.41 -7.09 19.35
C LEU A 45 -19.58 -6.13 19.12
N PRO A 46 -19.50 -5.21 18.12
CA PRO A 46 -20.67 -4.43 17.75
C PRO A 46 -21.77 -5.40 17.33
N THR A 47 -22.85 -5.42 18.11
CA THR A 47 -24.05 -6.21 17.84
C THR A 47 -24.66 -5.75 16.53
N SER A 48 -24.76 -6.66 15.59
CA SER A 48 -25.40 -6.56 14.26
C SER A 48 -24.49 -6.16 13.09
N PHE A 49 -23.79 -7.14 12.55
CA PHE A 49 -23.56 -7.15 11.10
C PHE A 49 -24.78 -7.85 10.47
N THR A 50 -25.71 -7.10 9.96
CA THR A 50 -26.71 -7.65 9.05
C THR A 50 -25.98 -8.01 7.75
N HIS A 51 -25.79 -9.30 7.55
CA HIS A 51 -25.35 -9.84 6.27
C HIS A 51 -26.45 -9.52 5.27
N SER A 52 -26.15 -8.63 4.32
CA SER A 52 -26.98 -8.45 3.14
C SER A 52 -26.67 -9.62 2.21
N ASP A 53 -27.63 -10.54 2.06
CA ASP A 53 -27.57 -11.65 1.10
C ASP A 53 -27.67 -11.15 -0.34
N SER A 54 -26.69 -10.42 -0.83
CA SER A 54 -26.44 -10.31 -2.26
C SER A 54 -25.10 -11.00 -2.54
N LEU A 55 -25.19 -12.14 -3.22
CA LEU A 55 -24.04 -12.84 -3.83
C LEU A 55 -23.47 -12.00 -5.00
N GLU A 56 -23.18 -10.73 -4.77
CA GLU A 56 -22.23 -10.02 -5.60
C GLU A 56 -20.84 -10.51 -5.13
N MET A 57 -20.12 -11.14 -6.04
CA MET A 57 -18.71 -11.49 -5.83
C MET A 57 -18.01 -10.21 -5.37
N GLU A 58 -17.75 -10.09 -4.06
CA GLU A 58 -16.98 -8.96 -3.55
C GLU A 58 -15.61 -9.03 -4.17
N ALA A 59 -15.26 -8.00 -4.92
CA ALA A 59 -13.93 -7.85 -5.47
C ALA A 59 -12.91 -7.94 -4.32
N PHE A 60 -11.97 -8.87 -4.45
CA PHE A 60 -10.97 -9.16 -3.41
C PHE A 60 -9.67 -8.47 -3.77
N MET A 61 -9.28 -7.48 -2.97
CA MET A 61 -8.01 -6.79 -3.14
C MET A 61 -6.84 -7.66 -2.65
N VAL A 62 -5.85 -7.81 -3.52
CA VAL A 62 -4.59 -8.51 -3.23
C VAL A 62 -3.48 -7.48 -3.15
N ASN A 63 -2.61 -7.57 -2.14
CA ASN A 63 -1.40 -6.78 -2.06
C ASN A 63 -0.25 -7.60 -2.66
N PRO A 64 0.26 -7.22 -3.83
CA PRO A 64 1.37 -7.91 -4.45
C PRO A 64 2.68 -7.42 -3.85
N GLU A 65 3.54 -8.32 -3.44
CA GLU A 65 4.94 -8.00 -3.17
C GLU A 65 5.70 -7.98 -4.50
N ILE A 66 6.34 -6.88 -4.83
CA ILE A 66 7.23 -6.77 -5.98
C ILE A 66 8.66 -7.00 -5.49
N PRO A 67 9.26 -8.17 -5.82
CA PRO A 67 10.62 -8.46 -5.37
C PRO A 67 11.61 -7.46 -5.97
N LEU A 68 12.50 -6.95 -5.12
CA LEU A 68 13.67 -6.24 -5.61
C LEU A 68 14.54 -7.18 -6.44
N PRO A 69 15.02 -6.74 -7.59
CA PRO A 69 16.06 -7.45 -8.31
C PRO A 69 17.42 -7.25 -7.60
N TYR A 70 17.59 -7.90 -6.45
CA TYR A 70 18.79 -7.74 -5.60
C TYR A 70 20.11 -7.90 -6.35
N ASP A 71 20.16 -8.83 -7.31
CA ASP A 71 21.35 -9.09 -8.13
C ASP A 71 21.65 -7.98 -9.14
N ALA A 72 20.72 -7.06 -9.33
CA ALA A 72 20.80 -6.00 -10.32
C ALA A 72 20.76 -4.58 -9.72
N LEU A 73 20.68 -4.45 -8.38
CA LEU A 73 20.74 -3.14 -7.74
C LEU A 73 22.13 -2.54 -7.97
N PRO A 74 22.23 -1.50 -8.80
CA PRO A 74 23.50 -0.80 -8.94
C PRO A 74 23.81 -0.14 -7.59
N GLU A 75 25.11 0.03 -7.30
CA GLU A 75 25.59 0.87 -6.19
C GLU A 75 25.09 2.33 -6.29
N ASN A 76 24.36 2.65 -7.36
CA ASN A 76 23.90 3.99 -7.69
C ASN A 76 22.38 4.06 -7.64
N ILE A 77 21.84 4.71 -6.59
CA ILE A 77 20.50 5.30 -6.58
C ILE A 77 20.36 6.19 -7.83
N ALA A 78 19.17 6.30 -8.40
CA ALA A 78 18.92 7.27 -9.46
C ALA A 78 19.32 8.66 -8.94
N VAL A 79 20.23 9.32 -9.65
CA VAL A 79 20.66 10.69 -9.33
C VAL A 79 19.96 11.62 -10.30
N PRO A 80 19.35 12.72 -9.81
CA PRO A 80 18.74 13.69 -10.70
C PRO A 80 19.72 14.10 -11.81
N GLY A 81 19.25 14.12 -13.06
CA GLY A 81 20.02 14.70 -14.14
C GLY A 81 20.25 16.20 -13.88
N ASP A 82 21.28 16.79 -14.49
CA ASP A 82 21.68 18.19 -14.28
C ASP A 82 20.61 19.24 -14.63
N SER A 83 19.44 18.83 -15.11
CA SER A 83 18.30 19.71 -15.41
C SER A 83 16.99 19.00 -15.07
N PHE A 84 16.49 19.24 -13.87
CA PHE A 84 15.13 18.89 -13.51
C PHE A 84 14.17 19.94 -14.09
N GLU A 85 13.33 19.57 -15.04
CA GLU A 85 12.21 20.40 -15.49
C GLU A 85 10.94 19.98 -14.73
N LEU A 86 10.37 20.93 -13.97
CA LEU A 86 9.08 20.72 -13.30
C LEU A 86 8.00 20.47 -14.35
N SER A 87 7.28 19.38 -14.23
CA SER A 87 6.13 19.09 -15.07
C SER A 87 4.99 20.09 -14.80
N SER A 88 4.27 20.44 -15.84
CA SER A 88 3.11 21.32 -15.79
C SER A 88 1.83 20.52 -16.00
N ILE A 89 0.72 20.95 -15.40
CA ILE A 89 -0.59 20.32 -15.63
C ILE A 89 -0.88 20.29 -17.14
N GLY A 90 -1.23 19.11 -17.65
CA GLY A 90 -1.44 18.84 -19.06
C GLY A 90 -0.25 18.22 -19.78
N ASP A 91 0.94 18.20 -19.17
CA ASP A 91 2.09 17.49 -19.75
C ASP A 91 1.83 15.99 -19.79
N THR A 92 2.36 15.33 -20.81
CA THR A 92 2.24 13.89 -20.99
C THR A 92 3.61 13.22 -20.91
N ARG A 93 3.64 12.03 -20.29
CA ARG A 93 4.87 11.22 -20.16
C ARG A 93 4.56 9.72 -20.30
N GLU A 94 5.53 8.98 -20.79
CA GLU A 94 5.51 7.52 -20.79
C GLU A 94 6.03 6.98 -19.46
N PHE A 95 5.31 5.99 -18.90
CA PHE A 95 5.63 5.32 -17.64
C PHE A 95 5.77 3.83 -17.87
N TRP A 96 6.77 3.23 -17.25
CA TRP A 96 6.88 1.79 -17.11
C TRP A 96 5.96 1.29 -16.01
N VAL A 97 5.16 0.29 -16.31
CA VAL A 97 4.21 -0.33 -15.36
C VAL A 97 4.23 -1.85 -15.50
N LEU A 98 3.86 -2.55 -14.41
CA LEU A 98 3.80 -4.00 -14.39
C LEU A 98 2.42 -4.52 -14.79
N ASN A 99 2.37 -5.45 -15.72
CA ASN A 99 1.20 -6.27 -16.00
C ASN A 99 1.26 -7.53 -15.13
N PHE A 100 0.45 -7.62 -14.08
CA PHE A 100 0.41 -8.75 -13.15
C PHE A 100 -0.14 -10.04 -13.79
N ALA A 101 -0.99 -9.92 -14.79
CA ALA A 101 -1.53 -11.08 -15.51
C ALA A 101 -0.47 -11.85 -16.29
N THR A 102 0.55 -11.13 -16.77
CA THR A 102 1.62 -11.70 -17.63
C THR A 102 3.01 -11.63 -16.97
N ASN A 103 3.12 -10.95 -15.85
CA ASN A 103 4.37 -10.63 -15.15
C ASN A 103 5.41 -9.96 -16.08
N LYS A 104 4.96 -8.95 -16.84
CA LYS A 104 5.81 -8.22 -17.78
C LYS A 104 5.62 -6.72 -17.64
N TYR A 105 6.72 -5.98 -17.76
CA TYR A 105 6.67 -4.53 -17.85
C TYR A 105 6.22 -4.08 -19.25
N TYR A 106 5.46 -3.00 -19.31
CA TYR A 106 5.06 -2.31 -20.52
C TYR A 106 5.02 -0.81 -20.27
N GLN A 107 4.89 -0.01 -21.33
CA GLN A 107 4.76 1.43 -21.20
C GLN A 107 3.32 1.87 -21.47
N LEU A 108 2.88 2.87 -20.69
CA LEU A 108 1.64 3.61 -20.93
C LEU A 108 1.92 5.10 -20.92
N THR A 109 1.04 5.88 -21.55
CA THR A 109 1.12 7.34 -21.55
C THR A 109 0.12 7.90 -20.57
N ALA A 110 0.57 8.75 -19.65
CA ALA A 110 -0.28 9.45 -18.71
C ALA A 110 -0.09 10.97 -18.80
N THR A 111 -1.14 11.69 -18.39
CA THR A 111 -1.18 13.15 -18.34
C THR A 111 -1.15 13.61 -16.89
N LEU A 112 -0.32 14.62 -16.58
CA LEU A 112 -0.33 15.28 -15.29
C LEU A 112 -1.61 16.09 -15.11
N GLN A 113 -2.42 15.70 -14.12
CA GLN A 113 -3.70 16.35 -13.82
C GLN A 113 -3.73 17.09 -12.49
N TYR A 114 -2.75 16.85 -11.61
CA TYR A 114 -2.58 17.61 -10.35
C TYR A 114 -1.10 17.71 -10.03
N SER A 115 -0.69 18.90 -9.56
CA SER A 115 0.65 19.15 -9.02
C SER A 115 0.51 20.00 -7.77
N GLY A 116 0.75 19.37 -6.61
CA GLY A 116 0.60 19.98 -5.29
C GLY A 116 1.91 20.21 -4.56
N GLN A 117 1.83 20.30 -3.24
CA GLN A 117 3.00 20.53 -2.41
C GLN A 117 3.89 19.28 -2.30
N HIS A 118 3.27 18.11 -2.10
CA HIS A 118 3.96 16.84 -1.84
C HIS A 118 3.73 15.80 -2.93
N SER A 119 2.79 16.02 -3.85
CA SER A 119 2.45 15.03 -4.85
C SER A 119 2.16 15.59 -6.24
N GLU A 120 2.28 14.71 -7.22
CA GLU A 120 1.79 14.83 -8.59
C GLU A 120 0.84 13.67 -8.88
N VAL A 121 -0.36 13.93 -9.43
CA VAL A 121 -1.27 12.87 -9.89
C VAL A 121 -1.25 12.80 -11.39
N TRP A 122 -0.74 11.69 -11.89
CA TRP A 122 -0.67 11.32 -13.29
C TRP A 122 -1.79 10.32 -13.60
N VAL A 123 -2.52 10.56 -14.67
CA VAL A 123 -3.66 9.72 -15.06
C VAL A 123 -3.44 9.19 -16.47
N GLU A 124 -3.57 7.87 -16.65
CA GLU A 124 -3.50 7.26 -17.98
C GLU A 124 -4.56 7.87 -18.90
N ASN A 125 -4.19 8.12 -20.17
CA ASN A 125 -5.01 8.90 -21.09
C ASN A 125 -6.38 8.26 -21.45
N THR A 126 -6.56 6.99 -21.18
CA THR A 126 -7.81 6.26 -21.42
C THR A 126 -8.74 6.20 -20.21
N GLU A 127 -8.29 6.69 -19.04
CA GLU A 127 -9.01 6.60 -17.80
C GLU A 127 -10.11 7.67 -17.64
N LEU A 128 -11.10 7.34 -16.78
CA LEU A 128 -12.25 8.20 -16.51
C LEU A 128 -12.01 9.24 -15.40
N ILE A 129 -10.76 9.33 -14.88
CA ILE A 129 -10.43 10.29 -13.84
C ILE A 129 -10.28 11.66 -14.47
N THR A 130 -11.11 12.60 -14.03
CA THR A 130 -11.06 14.00 -14.46
C THR A 130 -10.03 14.79 -13.64
N GLU A 131 -9.57 15.93 -14.14
CA GLU A 131 -8.72 16.88 -13.42
C GLU A 131 -9.28 17.22 -12.01
N SER A 132 -10.60 17.39 -11.89
CA SER A 132 -11.26 17.62 -10.60
C SER A 132 -11.09 16.43 -9.64
N LYS A 133 -11.17 15.20 -10.14
CA LYS A 133 -10.97 13.99 -9.33
C LYS A 133 -9.50 13.77 -8.98
N ALA A 134 -8.59 14.06 -9.89
CA ALA A 134 -7.16 14.05 -9.61
C ALA A 134 -6.79 15.11 -8.55
N THR A 135 -7.40 16.30 -8.63
CA THR A 135 -7.24 17.36 -7.62
C THR A 135 -7.80 16.94 -6.26
N GLU A 136 -8.95 16.28 -6.21
CA GLU A 136 -9.53 15.73 -4.98
C GLU A 136 -8.57 14.73 -4.32
N MET A 137 -8.02 13.79 -5.10
CA MET A 137 -7.05 12.80 -4.63
C MET A 137 -5.73 13.41 -4.16
N GLY A 138 -5.15 14.30 -4.96
CA GLY A 138 -3.87 14.93 -4.63
C GLY A 138 -3.97 15.83 -3.39
N ASN A 139 -5.07 16.56 -3.23
CA ASN A 139 -5.33 17.34 -2.02
C ASN A 139 -5.45 16.47 -0.77
N GLU A 140 -6.13 15.32 -0.87
CA GLU A 140 -6.23 14.39 0.26
C GLU A 140 -4.86 13.80 0.61
N PHE A 141 -4.08 13.44 -0.40
CA PHE A 141 -2.72 12.96 -0.16
C PHE A 141 -1.85 14.04 0.50
N ASP A 142 -1.81 15.25 -0.05
CA ASP A 142 -0.95 16.33 0.45
C ASP A 142 -1.31 16.80 1.86
N ASN A 143 -2.61 16.84 2.20
CA ASN A 143 -3.09 17.47 3.44
C ASN A 143 -3.40 16.47 4.57
N ALA A 144 -3.64 15.20 4.27
CA ALA A 144 -4.01 14.20 5.25
C ALA A 144 -3.05 13.00 5.27
N ILE A 145 -2.79 12.35 4.12
CA ILE A 145 -2.04 11.10 4.06
C ILE A 145 -0.54 11.34 4.23
N TYR A 146 0.04 12.25 3.46
CA TYR A 146 1.48 12.55 3.52
C TYR A 146 1.92 12.97 4.93
N PRO A 147 1.30 13.97 5.58
CA PRO A 147 1.73 14.39 6.91
C PRO A 147 1.57 13.29 7.96
N LEU A 148 0.51 12.48 7.87
CA LEU A 148 0.29 11.37 8.78
C LEU A 148 1.40 10.31 8.65
N VAL A 149 1.69 9.85 7.43
CA VAL A 149 2.72 8.83 7.21
C VAL A 149 4.11 9.38 7.54
N ALA A 150 4.38 10.65 7.20
CA ALA A 150 5.66 11.29 7.53
C ALA A 150 5.87 11.42 9.04
N GLU A 151 4.83 11.69 9.81
CA GLU A 151 4.90 11.81 11.27
C GLU A 151 5.16 10.46 11.96
N TYR A 152 4.44 9.40 11.55
CA TYR A 152 4.46 8.13 12.28
C TYR A 152 5.49 7.12 11.75
N PHE A 153 5.94 7.26 10.52
CA PHE A 153 6.88 6.33 9.90
C PHE A 153 8.16 7.03 9.45
N TYR A 154 8.16 7.67 8.29
CA TYR A 154 9.30 8.44 7.77
C TYR A 154 8.88 9.28 6.56
N THR A 155 9.84 10.01 5.97
CA THR A 155 9.67 10.76 4.72
C THR A 155 10.16 9.95 3.51
N PRO A 156 9.65 10.20 2.29
CA PRO A 156 10.19 9.61 1.07
C PRO A 156 11.62 10.09 0.79
N SER A 157 12.34 9.41 -0.10
CA SER A 157 13.51 9.92 -0.78
C SER A 157 13.13 11.05 -1.76
N ASP A 158 14.11 11.53 -2.50
CA ASP A 158 13.92 12.51 -3.59
C ASP A 158 14.98 12.21 -4.67
N VAL A 159 14.84 11.03 -5.31
CA VAL A 159 15.83 10.54 -6.28
C VAL A 159 15.78 11.26 -7.61
N ASP A 160 14.65 11.88 -7.96
CA ASP A 160 14.50 12.67 -9.17
C ASP A 160 14.64 14.19 -8.94
N GLY A 161 14.74 14.62 -7.68
CA GLY A 161 14.98 16.02 -7.29
C GLY A 161 13.77 16.94 -7.43
N ASN A 162 12.55 16.38 -7.57
CA ASN A 162 11.33 17.17 -7.75
C ASN A 162 10.63 17.54 -6.44
N GLY A 163 11.04 16.91 -5.33
CA GLY A 163 10.46 17.09 -4.00
C GLY A 163 9.02 16.58 -3.88
N ARG A 164 8.56 15.73 -4.78
CA ARG A 164 7.19 15.23 -4.85
C ARG A 164 7.12 13.73 -5.07
N VAL A 165 6.06 13.14 -4.54
CA VAL A 165 5.68 11.75 -4.81
C VAL A 165 4.77 11.72 -6.04
N GLN A 166 5.03 10.82 -6.97
CA GLN A 166 4.20 10.62 -8.15
C GLN A 166 3.16 9.52 -7.87
N ILE A 167 1.90 9.82 -8.11
CA ILE A 167 0.77 8.91 -8.01
C ILE A 167 0.28 8.64 -9.42
N LEU A 168 0.52 7.43 -9.94
CA LEU A 168 0.08 7.05 -11.28
C LEU A 168 -1.21 6.22 -11.20
N CYS A 169 -2.28 6.76 -11.79
CA CYS A 169 -3.60 6.14 -11.83
C CYS A 169 -3.87 5.50 -13.19
N PHE A 170 -4.14 4.19 -13.22
CA PHE A 170 -4.49 3.42 -14.42
C PHE A 170 -5.21 2.12 -14.05
N ASP A 171 -5.88 1.47 -15.01
CA ASP A 171 -6.47 0.13 -14.83
C ASP A 171 -5.35 -0.92 -14.80
N ILE A 172 -5.01 -1.39 -13.59
CA ILE A 172 -3.93 -2.35 -13.36
C ILE A 172 -4.31 -3.71 -13.99
N GLN A 173 -3.46 -4.20 -14.87
CA GLN A 173 -3.69 -5.43 -15.62
C GLN A 173 -3.45 -6.67 -14.76
N ASP A 174 -4.48 -7.18 -14.06
CA ASP A 174 -4.39 -8.21 -13.01
C ASP A 174 -5.31 -9.43 -13.22
N ASN A 175 -6.04 -9.48 -14.35
CA ASN A 175 -7.08 -10.49 -14.62
C ASN A 175 -8.33 -10.38 -13.74
N PHE A 176 -8.64 -9.25 -13.17
CA PHE A 176 -9.83 -9.05 -12.33
C PHE A 176 -11.12 -9.60 -12.97
N ALA A 177 -11.36 -9.32 -14.23
CA ALA A 177 -12.55 -9.78 -14.95
C ALA A 177 -12.74 -11.30 -14.95
N THR A 178 -11.67 -12.06 -14.74
CA THR A 178 -11.68 -13.54 -14.75
C THR A 178 -11.65 -14.12 -13.34
N THR A 179 -10.91 -13.49 -12.43
CA THR A 179 -10.61 -14.04 -11.11
C THR A 179 -11.46 -13.44 -10.00
N GLY A 180 -11.97 -12.21 -10.19
CA GLY A 180 -12.58 -11.39 -9.13
C GLY A 180 -11.55 -10.82 -8.13
N ALA A 181 -10.29 -11.22 -8.22
CA ALA A 181 -9.19 -10.65 -7.44
C ALA A 181 -8.53 -9.51 -8.21
N TYR A 182 -8.16 -8.44 -7.52
CA TYR A 182 -7.54 -7.28 -8.12
C TYR A 182 -6.43 -6.70 -7.25
N VAL A 183 -5.52 -6.00 -7.89
CA VAL A 183 -4.44 -5.24 -7.25
C VAL A 183 -4.90 -3.78 -7.12
N GLY A 184 -5.16 -3.32 -5.90
CA GLY A 184 -5.64 -1.94 -5.67
C GLY A 184 -4.57 -0.87 -5.83
N GLY A 185 -3.32 -1.25 -5.67
CA GLY A 185 -2.13 -0.42 -5.85
C GLY A 185 -0.87 -1.23 -5.64
N TYR A 186 0.27 -0.62 -5.91
CA TYR A 186 1.57 -1.18 -5.58
C TYR A 186 2.66 -0.10 -5.55
N PHE A 187 3.69 -0.33 -4.75
CA PHE A 187 4.96 0.38 -4.79
C PHE A 187 6.04 -0.55 -5.33
N SER A 188 6.88 -0.05 -6.22
CA SER A 188 8.06 -0.76 -6.74
C SER A 188 9.33 0.00 -6.36
N SER A 189 10.09 -0.54 -5.42
CA SER A 189 11.37 0.06 -5.03
C SER A 189 12.39 0.11 -6.17
N GLY A 190 12.21 -0.71 -7.22
CA GLY A 190 13.01 -0.64 -8.45
C GLY A 190 12.95 0.71 -9.14
N ASP A 191 11.87 1.48 -8.95
CA ASP A 191 11.72 2.81 -9.52
C ASP A 191 12.64 3.88 -8.89
N LEU A 192 13.25 3.57 -7.75
CA LEU A 192 14.25 4.45 -7.13
C LEU A 192 15.66 4.26 -7.69
N PHE A 193 15.86 3.34 -8.64
CA PHE A 193 17.16 2.99 -9.18
C PHE A 193 17.26 3.19 -10.70
N ASN A 194 18.46 3.42 -11.18
CA ASN A 194 18.73 3.56 -12.62
C ASN A 194 18.87 2.19 -13.31
N ILE A 195 17.76 1.46 -13.37
CA ILE A 195 17.64 0.14 -14.02
C ILE A 195 16.66 0.18 -15.18
N SER A 196 16.70 -0.84 -16.04
CA SER A 196 15.74 -0.98 -17.15
C SER A 196 14.33 -1.21 -16.61
N GLY A 197 13.34 -0.48 -17.15
CA GLY A 197 11.95 -0.55 -16.71
C GLY A 197 11.63 0.28 -15.47
N SER A 198 12.57 1.07 -14.99
CA SER A 198 12.40 2.00 -13.88
C SER A 198 11.90 3.37 -14.36
N ASN A 199 11.05 4.01 -13.60
CA ASN A 199 10.62 5.39 -13.82
C ASN A 199 11.57 6.41 -13.19
N LYS A 200 12.51 5.99 -12.36
CA LYS A 200 13.55 6.79 -11.69
C LYS A 200 12.96 7.95 -10.87
N ALA A 201 11.94 7.63 -10.08
CA ALA A 201 11.17 8.60 -9.31
C ALA A 201 10.57 7.94 -8.07
N GLU A 202 10.17 8.76 -7.11
CA GLU A 202 9.29 8.41 -6.01
C GLU A 202 7.88 8.22 -6.55
N ILE A 203 7.58 7.03 -7.06
CA ILE A 203 6.30 6.70 -7.69
C ILE A 203 5.66 5.48 -7.05
N PHE A 204 4.33 5.53 -6.89
CA PHE A 204 3.50 4.36 -6.65
C PHE A 204 2.24 4.41 -7.51
N TYR A 205 1.59 3.29 -7.63
CA TYR A 205 0.59 3.01 -8.64
C TYR A 205 -0.75 2.70 -8.00
N ILE A 206 -1.82 3.28 -8.54
CA ILE A 206 -3.17 3.12 -8.01
C ILE A 206 -4.10 2.64 -9.11
N ASP A 207 -4.80 1.56 -8.80
CA ASP A 207 -5.81 1.00 -9.68
C ASP A 207 -7.04 1.90 -9.78
N THR A 208 -7.52 2.08 -11.01
CA THR A 208 -8.76 2.81 -11.28
C THR A 208 -9.96 1.89 -11.28
N TYR A 209 -9.85 0.71 -11.88
CA TYR A 209 -10.93 -0.26 -11.98
C TYR A 209 -10.48 -1.67 -11.53
N PRO A 210 -11.11 -2.26 -10.51
CA PRO A 210 -12.39 -1.90 -9.87
C PRO A 210 -12.30 -0.95 -8.67
N THR A 211 -11.14 -0.45 -8.30
CA THR A 211 -10.93 0.30 -7.05
C THR A 211 -11.83 1.53 -6.96
N MET A 212 -11.79 2.42 -7.94
CA MET A 212 -12.49 3.70 -7.87
C MET A 212 -13.92 3.64 -8.38
N TYR A 213 -14.24 2.68 -9.24
CA TYR A 213 -15.58 2.47 -9.76
C TYR A 213 -15.83 1.00 -10.08
N TYR A 214 -16.87 0.44 -9.47
CA TYR A 214 -17.34 -0.92 -9.77
C TYR A 214 -18.80 -1.04 -9.34
N PRO A 215 -19.67 -1.62 -10.19
CA PRO A 215 -19.45 -2.01 -11.60
C PRO A 215 -19.21 -0.80 -12.54
N LYS A 216 -18.90 -1.05 -13.81
CA LYS A 216 -18.44 -0.02 -14.78
C LYS A 216 -19.40 1.15 -15.04
N ASP A 217 -20.65 1.03 -14.65
CA ASP A 217 -21.67 2.08 -14.75
C ASP A 217 -21.71 3.03 -13.54
N LYS A 218 -20.92 2.75 -12.52
CA LYS A 218 -20.83 3.63 -11.34
C LYS A 218 -19.94 4.83 -11.61
N PRO A 219 -20.25 5.98 -11.00
CA PRO A 219 -19.37 7.14 -11.09
C PRO A 219 -18.01 6.86 -10.40
N VAL A 220 -16.97 7.49 -10.91
CA VAL A 220 -15.65 7.44 -10.29
C VAL A 220 -15.68 8.09 -8.91
N ASP A 221 -15.23 7.35 -7.91
CA ASP A 221 -15.09 7.79 -6.53
C ASP A 221 -13.65 7.52 -6.07
N VAL A 222 -12.79 8.54 -6.15
CA VAL A 222 -11.38 8.44 -5.81
C VAL A 222 -11.14 8.21 -4.32
N SER A 223 -12.13 8.52 -3.46
CA SER A 223 -12.00 8.31 -2.01
C SER A 223 -11.86 6.82 -1.65
N ARG A 224 -12.31 5.92 -2.52
CA ARG A 224 -12.15 4.48 -2.35
C ARG A 224 -10.70 4.00 -2.43
N ALA A 225 -9.81 4.81 -3.01
CA ALA A 225 -8.39 4.54 -3.11
C ALA A 225 -7.56 5.13 -1.96
N TYR A 226 -8.12 5.97 -1.09
CA TYR A 226 -7.34 6.71 -0.09
C TYR A 226 -6.59 5.82 0.91
N SER A 227 -7.21 4.74 1.37
CA SER A 227 -6.50 3.77 2.23
C SER A 227 -5.32 3.13 1.50
N THR A 228 -5.48 2.83 0.20
CA THR A 228 -4.41 2.29 -0.64
C THR A 228 -3.29 3.31 -0.84
N LEU A 229 -3.61 4.61 -1.01
CA LEU A 229 -2.58 5.66 -1.05
C LEU A 229 -1.71 5.64 0.22
N ALA A 230 -2.32 5.53 1.39
CA ALA A 230 -1.58 5.47 2.67
C ALA A 230 -0.73 4.20 2.77
N HIS A 231 -1.23 3.07 2.27
CA HIS A 231 -0.55 1.79 2.24
C HIS A 231 0.71 1.83 1.36
N GLU A 232 0.56 2.21 0.09
CA GLU A 232 1.67 2.22 -0.86
C GLU A 232 2.71 3.29 -0.53
N PHE A 233 2.27 4.43 -0.04
CA PHE A 233 3.18 5.47 0.44
C PHE A 233 3.98 5.00 1.65
N GLN A 234 3.39 4.21 2.55
CA GLN A 234 4.13 3.65 3.68
C GLN A 234 5.21 2.66 3.22
N HIS A 235 4.95 1.81 2.21
CA HIS A 235 5.98 0.96 1.62
C HIS A 235 7.17 1.79 1.11
N MET A 236 6.92 2.90 0.41
CA MET A 236 7.95 3.80 -0.10
C MET A 236 8.80 4.39 1.02
N VAL A 237 8.18 4.96 2.05
CA VAL A 237 8.93 5.59 3.16
C VAL A 237 9.68 4.56 4.00
N ASN A 238 9.11 3.36 4.14
CA ASN A 238 9.76 2.24 4.82
C ASN A 238 11.02 1.79 4.08
N PHE A 239 10.93 1.64 2.76
CA PHE A 239 12.07 1.30 1.93
C PHE A 239 13.15 2.38 2.01
N ASN A 240 12.77 3.66 1.91
CA ASN A 240 13.71 4.77 2.07
C ASN A 240 14.42 4.69 3.43
N ARG A 241 13.68 4.58 4.51
CA ARG A 241 14.26 4.57 5.86
C ARG A 241 15.17 3.38 6.08
N ASN A 242 14.68 2.18 5.81
CA ASN A 242 15.38 0.95 6.13
C ASN A 242 16.57 0.67 5.19
N TYR A 243 16.34 0.81 3.87
CA TYR A 243 17.33 0.42 2.87
C TYR A 243 18.25 1.58 2.48
N LEU A 244 17.68 2.75 2.08
CA LEU A 244 18.49 3.84 1.53
C LEU A 244 19.22 4.63 2.63
N VAL A 245 18.60 4.84 3.79
CA VAL A 245 19.17 5.66 4.88
C VAL A 245 19.99 4.82 5.84
N GLU A 246 19.46 3.70 6.32
CA GLU A 246 20.12 2.88 7.32
C GLU A 246 21.08 1.82 6.70
N GLY A 247 20.95 1.55 5.40
CA GLY A 247 21.73 0.51 4.72
C GLY A 247 21.42 -0.90 5.21
N GLY A 248 20.20 -1.10 5.70
CA GLY A 248 19.72 -2.40 6.18
C GLY A 248 19.29 -3.31 5.03
N ASP A 249 19.07 -4.59 5.36
CA ASP A 249 18.44 -5.52 4.44
C ASP A 249 16.94 -5.17 4.30
N PRO A 250 16.32 -5.48 3.16
CA PRO A 250 14.88 -5.32 3.01
C PRO A 250 14.11 -6.05 4.09
N MET A 251 13.06 -5.41 4.56
CA MET A 251 12.22 -6.00 5.60
C MET A 251 11.55 -7.29 5.11
N PRO A 252 11.39 -8.29 5.99
CA PRO A 252 10.51 -9.41 5.71
C PRO A 252 9.11 -8.93 5.33
N SER A 253 8.50 -9.57 4.31
CA SER A 253 7.19 -9.19 3.74
C SER A 253 6.13 -8.96 4.81
N TRP A 254 6.00 -9.85 5.79
CA TRP A 254 4.99 -9.74 6.84
C TRP A 254 5.12 -8.50 7.73
N ILE A 255 6.37 -8.01 7.95
CA ILE A 255 6.59 -6.76 8.69
C ILE A 255 6.24 -5.58 7.79
N ASN A 256 6.72 -5.61 6.56
CA ASN A 256 6.48 -4.56 5.57
C ASN A 256 4.98 -4.35 5.35
N GLU A 257 4.22 -5.43 5.09
CA GLU A 257 2.76 -5.39 4.98
C GLU A 257 2.07 -4.96 6.28
N GLY A 258 2.57 -5.43 7.43
CA GLY A 258 2.03 -5.04 8.74
C GLY A 258 2.15 -3.55 9.02
N LEU A 259 3.25 -2.92 8.62
CA LEU A 259 3.44 -1.46 8.75
C LEU A 259 2.55 -0.69 7.79
N SER A 260 2.37 -1.17 6.55
CA SER A 260 1.46 -0.54 5.59
C SER A 260 -0.01 -0.65 6.01
N MET A 261 -0.41 -1.80 6.56
CA MET A 261 -1.73 -1.94 7.20
C MET A 261 -1.89 -1.03 8.44
N ALA A 262 -0.81 -0.77 9.18
CA ALA A 262 -0.85 0.20 10.28
C ALA A 262 -1.08 1.63 9.77
N ALA A 263 -0.49 2.01 8.64
CA ALA A 263 -0.75 3.30 7.99
C ALA A 263 -2.22 3.40 7.53
N GLU A 264 -2.76 2.35 6.89
CA GLU A 264 -4.20 2.28 6.57
C GLU A 264 -5.07 2.48 7.83
N HIS A 265 -4.71 1.80 8.92
CA HIS A 265 -5.47 1.89 10.19
C HIS A 265 -5.40 3.29 10.79
N LEU A 266 -4.24 3.91 10.80
CA LEU A 266 -4.07 5.28 11.31
C LEU A 266 -4.87 6.29 10.49
N TYR A 267 -4.93 6.09 9.17
CA TYR A 267 -5.67 6.95 8.27
C TYR A 267 -7.19 6.70 8.31
N SER A 268 -7.61 5.44 8.12
CA SER A 268 -9.03 5.07 7.90
C SER A 268 -9.74 4.53 9.15
N GLY A 269 -9.01 4.29 10.25
CA GLY A 269 -9.53 3.60 11.42
C GLY A 269 -9.52 2.08 11.28
N VAL A 270 -10.42 1.40 11.96
CA VAL A 270 -10.42 -0.07 12.05
C VAL A 270 -10.63 -0.75 10.69
N LEU A 271 -9.72 -1.61 10.30
CA LEU A 271 -9.74 -2.36 9.03
C LEU A 271 -10.71 -3.56 9.11
N THR A 272 -12.00 -3.29 9.22
CA THR A 272 -13.05 -4.30 9.46
C THR A 272 -13.08 -5.40 8.40
N ARG A 273 -12.84 -5.08 7.12
CA ARG A 273 -12.81 -6.06 6.02
C ARG A 273 -11.67 -7.06 6.20
N ARG A 274 -10.46 -6.60 6.54
CA ARG A 274 -9.30 -7.47 6.78
C ARG A 274 -9.52 -8.37 8.00
N ILE A 275 -10.09 -7.82 9.07
CA ILE A 275 -10.46 -8.57 10.28
C ILE A 275 -11.51 -9.63 9.95
N SER A 276 -12.55 -9.29 9.18
CA SER A 276 -13.59 -10.24 8.76
C SER A 276 -13.01 -11.35 7.89
N TYR A 277 -12.12 -11.01 6.96
CA TYR A 277 -11.43 -11.98 6.12
C TYR A 277 -10.58 -12.96 6.96
N TYR A 278 -9.78 -12.45 7.90
CA TYR A 278 -9.02 -13.28 8.84
C TYR A 278 -9.94 -14.22 9.63
N ASN A 279 -11.03 -13.71 10.16
CA ASN A 279 -11.97 -14.49 10.95
C ASN A 279 -12.73 -15.56 10.13
N SER A 280 -12.92 -15.34 8.84
CA SER A 280 -13.59 -16.29 7.94
C SER A 280 -12.65 -17.31 7.28
N SER A 281 -11.34 -17.08 7.28
CA SER A 281 -10.35 -17.91 6.61
C SER A 281 -9.65 -18.87 7.58
N THR A 282 -10.05 -20.14 7.56
CA THR A 282 -9.38 -21.19 8.36
C THR A 282 -7.93 -21.42 7.94
N ASN A 283 -7.57 -21.16 6.69
CA ASN A 283 -6.21 -21.33 6.20
C ASN A 283 -5.25 -20.28 6.79
N ILE A 284 -5.72 -19.02 6.93
CA ILE A 284 -4.92 -17.93 7.49
C ILE A 284 -4.78 -18.10 9.02
N GLN A 285 -5.83 -18.54 9.70
CA GLN A 285 -5.82 -18.74 11.15
C GLN A 285 -4.90 -19.87 11.61
N ASN A 286 -4.59 -20.80 10.73
CA ASN A 286 -3.76 -21.97 11.02
C ASN A 286 -2.28 -21.81 10.63
N GLY A 287 -1.92 -20.69 10.02
CA GLY A 287 -0.56 -20.35 9.57
C GLY A 287 -0.19 -20.92 8.22
#